data_7c9a717930f4c6f68b7e0a5cd08420c3
#
_entry.id   7c9a717930f4c6f68b7e0a5cd08420c3
#
_cell.length_a   1.000
_cell.length_b   1.000
_cell.length_c   1.000
_cell.angle_alpha   90.00
_cell.angle_beta   90.00
_cell.angle_gamma   90.00
#
_symmetry.space_group_name_H-M   'P 1'
#
loop_
_entity.id
_entity.type
_entity.pdbx_description
1 polymer ?
#
loop_
_entity_poly.entity_id
_entity_poly.type
_entity_poly.pdbx_seq_one_letter_code
_entity_poly.pdbx_strand_id
1 'polypeptide(L)'
;VAAFHSLVGLAAVFVAASAFYTPGSYGIVDENGMIYPSSLVEMSIGVAIGAITFTGSIIAFLKLQGLVSGAPTTFFGQHFLNLFLFISLIVLTVMFTLESSKDIFWLIVSLSLLLGILLIIPIGGADMPVVVSMLNSYSGWAAAGIGFTLSNHLLIIVGSLVGASGAILSYIMCKGMNRSFISVILGGFGVEEGTSVEKDKNKTVKTGSPEDAAFIMSNASSVIIVPGYGMAVAQAQHALREMCDKIKKN
;
A
#
# COMPACT_ATOMS: atom_id res chain seq x y z
N VAL A 1 0.70 -10.46 -6.54
CA VAL A 1 1.78 -9.61 -6.00
C VAL A 1 1.42 -9.17 -4.58
N ALA A 2 0.30 -8.47 -4.31
CA ALA A 2 -0.06 -8.00 -2.97
C ALA A 2 -0.07 -9.13 -1.91
N ALA A 3 -0.65 -10.30 -2.21
CA ALA A 3 -0.65 -11.45 -1.31
C ALA A 3 0.77 -11.94 -0.93
N PHE A 4 1.74 -11.83 -1.85
CA PHE A 4 3.14 -12.16 -1.54
C PHE A 4 3.75 -11.16 -0.56
N HIS A 5 3.46 -9.87 -0.71
CA HIS A 5 3.97 -8.85 0.21
C HIS A 5 3.41 -9.03 1.63
N SER A 6 2.16 -9.52 1.77
CA SER A 6 1.62 -9.85 3.09
C SER A 6 2.44 -10.98 3.77
N LEU A 7 2.80 -12.02 3.04
CA LEU A 7 3.61 -13.10 3.60
C LEU A 7 5.02 -12.64 3.99
N VAL A 8 5.64 -11.76 3.20
CA VAL A 8 6.94 -11.16 3.56
C VAL A 8 6.83 -10.31 4.82
N GLY A 9 5.77 -9.49 4.93
CA GLY A 9 5.50 -8.72 6.15
C GLY A 9 5.29 -9.60 7.38
N LEU A 10 4.53 -10.69 7.24
CA LEU A 10 4.31 -11.66 8.31
C LEU A 10 5.61 -12.37 8.72
N ALA A 11 6.44 -12.75 7.75
CA ALA A 11 7.75 -13.35 8.01
C ALA A 11 8.63 -12.39 8.83
N ALA A 12 8.61 -11.09 8.54
CA ALA A 12 9.34 -10.09 9.31
C ALA A 12 8.88 -10.04 10.77
N VAL A 13 7.58 -10.11 11.02
CA VAL A 13 7.03 -10.15 12.39
C VAL A 13 7.52 -11.39 13.14
N PHE A 14 7.48 -12.57 12.51
CA PHE A 14 7.90 -13.81 13.17
C PHE A 14 9.41 -13.90 13.41
N VAL A 15 10.22 -13.40 12.47
CA VAL A 15 11.68 -13.35 12.67
C VAL A 15 12.04 -12.42 13.82
N ALA A 16 11.45 -11.22 13.88
CA ALA A 16 11.66 -10.30 14.98
C ALA A 16 11.19 -10.90 16.32
N ALA A 17 10.03 -11.57 16.35
CA ALA A 17 9.56 -12.27 17.53
C ALA A 17 10.53 -13.39 17.96
N SER A 18 10.99 -14.22 17.02
CA SER A 18 11.97 -15.27 17.30
C SER A 18 13.27 -14.69 17.86
N ALA A 19 13.79 -13.62 17.27
CA ALA A 19 14.99 -12.95 17.76
C ALA A 19 14.80 -12.37 19.16
N PHE A 20 13.63 -11.83 19.46
CA PHE A 20 13.30 -11.30 20.77
C PHE A 20 13.17 -12.40 21.86
N TYR A 21 12.56 -13.54 21.51
CA TYR A 21 12.37 -14.65 22.46
C TYR A 21 13.63 -15.52 22.67
N THR A 22 14.51 -15.59 21.68
CA THR A 22 15.75 -16.39 21.71
C THR A 22 16.96 -15.57 21.28
N PRO A 23 17.25 -14.43 21.95
CA PRO A 23 18.24 -13.46 21.46
C PRO A 23 19.67 -14.02 21.43
N GLY A 24 20.00 -14.97 22.32
CA GLY A 24 21.29 -15.61 22.30
C GLY A 24 21.58 -16.40 21.02
N SER A 25 20.56 -17.01 20.41
CA SER A 25 20.71 -17.74 19.14
C SER A 25 21.02 -16.82 17.94
N TYR A 26 20.74 -15.53 18.08
CA TYR A 26 20.98 -14.52 17.05
C TYR A 26 22.24 -13.68 17.32
N GLY A 27 22.94 -13.90 18.44
CA GLY A 27 24.14 -13.15 18.79
C GLY A 27 23.91 -11.68 19.10
N ILE A 28 22.68 -11.30 19.49
CA ILE A 28 22.25 -9.93 19.74
C ILE A 28 22.22 -9.58 21.25
N VAL A 29 22.94 -10.33 22.06
CA VAL A 29 23.04 -10.11 23.50
C VAL A 29 24.45 -9.71 23.91
N ASP A 30 24.54 -8.95 24.99
CA ASP A 30 25.79 -8.61 25.66
C ASP A 30 26.30 -9.75 26.59
N GLU A 31 27.43 -9.53 27.28
CA GLU A 31 28.01 -10.47 28.24
C GLU A 31 27.08 -10.77 29.43
N ASN A 32 26.12 -9.90 29.72
CA ASN A 32 25.13 -10.05 30.79
C ASN A 32 23.85 -10.74 30.32
N GLY A 33 23.74 -11.10 29.02
CA GLY A 33 22.56 -11.72 28.43
C GLY A 33 21.45 -10.71 28.09
N MET A 34 21.73 -9.41 28.15
CA MET A 34 20.78 -8.36 27.73
C MET A 34 20.89 -8.09 26.24
N ILE A 35 19.73 -7.84 25.59
CA ILE A 35 19.69 -7.52 24.16
C ILE A 35 20.31 -6.13 23.95
N TYR A 36 21.15 -6.00 22.92
CA TYR A 36 21.72 -4.69 22.56
C TYR A 36 20.61 -3.69 22.22
N PRO A 37 20.70 -2.43 22.72
CA PRO A 37 19.71 -1.40 22.41
C PRO A 37 19.55 -1.14 20.90
N SER A 38 20.61 -1.23 20.10
CA SER A 38 20.56 -1.15 18.64
C SER A 38 19.65 -2.23 18.05
N SER A 39 19.80 -3.48 18.51
CA SER A 39 18.99 -4.61 18.03
C SER A 39 17.52 -4.49 18.44
N LEU A 40 17.21 -3.90 19.61
CA LEU A 40 15.84 -3.59 20.02
C LEU A 40 15.20 -2.56 19.10
N VAL A 41 15.93 -1.52 18.69
CA VAL A 41 15.46 -0.51 17.71
C VAL A 41 15.23 -1.16 16.35
N GLU A 42 16.20 -1.94 15.85
CA GLU A 42 16.11 -2.64 14.57
C GLU A 42 14.91 -3.59 14.52
N MET A 43 14.71 -4.39 15.58
CA MET A 43 13.53 -5.26 15.70
C MET A 43 12.23 -4.48 15.73
N SER A 44 12.16 -3.37 16.49
CA SER A 44 10.96 -2.53 16.57
C SER A 44 10.56 -1.97 15.21
N ILE A 45 11.53 -1.42 14.47
CA ILE A 45 11.30 -0.87 13.14
C ILE A 45 10.93 -2.01 12.17
N GLY A 46 11.67 -3.10 12.18
CA GLY A 46 11.42 -4.26 11.32
C GLY A 46 10.04 -4.86 11.54
N VAL A 47 9.62 -5.05 12.80
CA VAL A 47 8.30 -5.60 13.13
C VAL A 47 7.17 -4.63 12.82
N ALA A 48 7.38 -3.32 13.05
CA ALA A 48 6.37 -2.33 12.74
C ALA A 48 6.11 -2.25 11.23
N ILE A 49 7.16 -2.12 10.40
CA ILE A 49 7.04 -2.11 8.94
C ILE A 49 6.46 -3.44 8.45
N GLY A 50 6.91 -4.58 9.00
CA GLY A 50 6.40 -5.90 8.64
C GLY A 50 4.91 -6.06 8.92
N ALA A 51 4.44 -5.66 10.10
CA ALA A 51 3.04 -5.74 10.50
C ALA A 51 2.14 -4.81 9.67
N ILE A 52 2.57 -3.57 9.40
CA ILE A 52 1.88 -2.63 8.50
C ILE A 52 1.78 -3.23 7.10
N THR A 53 2.89 -3.81 6.60
CA THR A 53 2.93 -4.44 5.28
C THR A 53 1.99 -5.64 5.21
N PHE A 54 1.94 -6.47 6.24
CA PHE A 54 1.07 -7.64 6.30
C PHE A 54 -0.40 -7.27 6.15
N THR A 55 -0.93 -6.45 7.06
CA THR A 55 -2.35 -6.09 7.04
C THR A 55 -2.71 -5.18 5.87
N GLY A 56 -1.86 -4.22 5.55
CA GLY A 56 -2.05 -3.33 4.41
C GLY A 56 -2.12 -4.10 3.09
N SER A 57 -1.26 -5.09 2.91
CA SER A 57 -1.26 -5.94 1.70
C SER A 57 -2.48 -6.84 1.61
N ILE A 58 -3.01 -7.33 2.74
CA ILE A 58 -4.27 -8.08 2.76
C ILE A 58 -5.43 -7.18 2.29
N ILE A 59 -5.55 -5.97 2.83
CA ILE A 59 -6.60 -5.03 2.42
C ILE A 59 -6.47 -4.67 0.94
N ALA A 60 -5.26 -4.38 0.46
CA ALA A 60 -5.02 -4.12 -0.95
C ALA A 60 -5.42 -5.31 -1.84
N PHE A 61 -5.06 -6.54 -1.43
CA PHE A 61 -5.46 -7.76 -2.13
C PHE A 61 -6.98 -7.92 -2.19
N LEU A 62 -7.68 -7.75 -1.06
CA LEU A 62 -9.14 -7.87 -0.99
C LEU A 62 -9.86 -6.83 -1.88
N LYS A 63 -9.35 -5.58 -1.91
CA LYS A 63 -9.87 -4.54 -2.81
C LYS A 63 -9.63 -4.86 -4.29
N LEU A 64 -8.45 -5.35 -4.64
CA LEU A 64 -8.11 -5.72 -6.02
C LEU A 64 -8.90 -6.93 -6.53
N GLN A 65 -9.27 -7.86 -5.64
CA GLN A 65 -10.12 -9.01 -5.98
C GLN A 65 -11.62 -8.68 -5.99
N GLY A 66 -12.00 -7.45 -5.63
CA GLY A 66 -13.40 -7.06 -5.55
C GLY A 66 -14.16 -7.66 -4.36
N LEU A 67 -13.47 -8.31 -3.42
CA LEU A 67 -14.05 -8.86 -2.20
C LEU A 67 -14.42 -7.77 -1.19
N VAL A 68 -13.73 -6.63 -1.26
CA VAL A 68 -14.02 -5.41 -0.52
C VAL A 68 -14.19 -4.28 -1.53
N SER A 69 -15.09 -3.34 -1.25
CA SER A 69 -15.34 -2.19 -2.11
C SER A 69 -14.04 -1.46 -2.46
N GLY A 70 -13.79 -1.24 -3.75
CA GLY A 70 -12.67 -0.43 -4.22
C GLY A 70 -12.83 1.07 -3.97
N ALA A 71 -14.00 1.50 -3.49
CA ALA A 71 -14.23 2.89 -3.12
C ALA A 71 -13.38 3.29 -1.90
N PRO A 72 -12.88 4.53 -1.83
CA PRO A 72 -12.20 5.03 -0.65
C PRO A 72 -13.18 5.12 0.52
N THR A 73 -12.82 4.47 1.65
CA THR A 73 -13.61 4.55 2.87
C THR A 73 -12.93 5.51 3.82
N THR A 74 -13.47 6.72 3.94
CA THR A 74 -12.93 7.77 4.79
C THR A 74 -13.86 8.04 5.97
N PHE A 75 -13.31 8.43 7.12
CA PHE A 75 -14.05 8.84 8.30
C PHE A 75 -13.45 10.10 8.92
N PHE A 76 -14.28 10.82 9.66
CA PHE A 76 -13.85 12.07 10.29
C PHE A 76 -12.71 11.82 11.30
N GLY A 77 -11.66 12.62 11.22
CA GLY A 77 -10.51 12.50 12.14
C GLY A 77 -9.49 11.42 11.79
N GLN A 78 -9.63 10.71 10.67
CA GLN A 78 -8.74 9.62 10.24
C GLN A 78 -7.26 10.00 10.26
N HIS A 79 -6.89 11.16 9.73
CA HIS A 79 -5.49 11.60 9.68
C HIS A 79 -4.92 11.88 11.07
N PHE A 80 -5.74 12.45 11.98
CA PHE A 80 -5.35 12.65 13.37
C PHE A 80 -5.15 11.32 14.09
N LEU A 81 -6.05 10.35 13.86
CA LEU A 81 -5.91 9.01 14.43
C LEU A 81 -4.64 8.33 13.93
N ASN A 82 -4.38 8.35 12.62
CA ASN A 82 -3.18 7.75 12.04
C ASN A 82 -1.91 8.41 12.57
N LEU A 83 -1.89 9.73 12.69
CA LEU A 83 -0.77 10.47 13.27
C LEU A 83 -0.57 10.10 14.74
N PHE A 84 -1.65 10.03 15.53
CA PHE A 84 -1.58 9.63 16.93
C PHE A 84 -1.03 8.21 17.10
N LEU A 85 -1.49 7.25 16.27
CA LEU A 85 -0.99 5.89 16.27
C LEU A 85 0.49 5.83 15.88
N PHE A 86 0.89 6.61 14.88
CA PHE A 86 2.29 6.68 14.46
C PHE A 86 3.20 7.26 15.55
N ILE A 87 2.78 8.33 16.21
CA ILE A 87 3.53 8.90 17.36
C ILE A 87 3.59 7.88 18.50
N SER A 88 2.49 7.18 18.79
CA SER A 88 2.45 6.14 19.81
C SER A 88 3.43 5.01 19.50
N LEU A 89 3.59 4.61 18.24
CA LEU A 89 4.59 3.61 17.83
C LEU A 89 6.02 4.09 18.12
N ILE A 90 6.33 5.36 17.86
CA ILE A 90 7.65 5.93 18.17
C ILE A 90 7.91 5.88 19.69
N VAL A 91 6.93 6.30 20.49
CA VAL A 91 7.04 6.26 21.96
C VAL A 91 7.23 4.83 22.46
N LEU A 92 6.44 3.89 21.94
CA LEU A 92 6.56 2.47 22.31
C LEU A 92 7.92 1.87 21.90
N THR A 93 8.47 2.25 20.76
CA THR A 93 9.82 1.86 20.33
C THR A 93 10.87 2.34 21.33
N VAL A 94 10.77 3.58 21.79
CA VAL A 94 11.68 4.11 22.82
C VAL A 94 11.49 3.36 24.14
N MET A 95 10.26 3.15 24.59
CA MET A 95 9.99 2.38 25.82
C MET A 95 10.51 0.94 25.72
N PHE A 96 10.33 0.28 24.57
CA PHE A 96 10.82 -1.06 24.32
C PHE A 96 12.35 -1.14 24.41
N THR A 97 13.03 -0.11 23.93
CA THR A 97 14.51 -0.03 24.02
C THR A 97 15.00 0.11 25.47
N LEU A 98 14.20 0.73 26.34
CA LEU A 98 14.56 0.92 27.75
C LEU A 98 14.22 -0.27 28.63
N GLU A 99 13.08 -0.94 28.37
CA GLU A 99 12.54 -1.97 29.28
C GLU A 99 12.61 -3.40 28.72
N SER A 100 12.81 -3.58 27.42
CA SER A 100 12.83 -4.90 26.73
C SER A 100 11.64 -5.80 27.11
N SER A 101 10.44 -5.19 27.29
CA SER A 101 9.24 -5.88 27.77
C SER A 101 8.51 -6.62 26.65
N LYS A 102 8.04 -7.85 26.95
CA LYS A 102 7.21 -8.65 26.05
C LYS A 102 5.88 -7.97 25.72
N ASP A 103 5.29 -7.30 26.70
CA ASP A 103 4.00 -6.63 26.53
C ASP A 103 4.13 -5.44 25.58
N ILE A 104 5.22 -4.66 25.70
CA ILE A 104 5.50 -3.55 24.79
C ILE A 104 5.74 -4.07 23.37
N PHE A 105 6.48 -5.17 23.20
CA PHE A 105 6.71 -5.78 21.89
C PHE A 105 5.39 -6.13 21.19
N TRP A 106 4.49 -6.85 21.87
CA TRP A 106 3.20 -7.24 21.29
C TRP A 106 2.24 -6.05 21.11
N LEU A 107 2.39 -5.01 21.92
CA LEU A 107 1.65 -3.76 21.72
C LEU A 107 2.10 -3.04 20.45
N ILE A 108 3.41 -2.98 20.16
CA ILE A 108 3.95 -2.47 18.89
C ILE A 108 3.38 -3.27 17.72
N VAL A 109 3.39 -4.60 17.79
CA VAL A 109 2.82 -5.47 16.74
C VAL A 109 1.35 -5.14 16.50
N SER A 110 0.55 -5.14 17.57
CA SER A 110 -0.90 -4.92 17.48
C SER A 110 -1.25 -3.55 16.90
N LEU A 111 -0.55 -2.52 17.36
CA LEU A 111 -0.75 -1.15 16.88
C LEU A 111 -0.35 -1.00 15.42
N SER A 112 0.74 -1.65 15.01
CA SER A 112 1.21 -1.65 13.63
C SER A 112 0.27 -2.40 12.69
N LEU A 113 -0.31 -3.53 13.13
CA LEU A 113 -1.34 -4.25 12.38
C LEU A 113 -2.58 -3.36 12.14
N LEU A 114 -3.03 -2.65 13.18
CA LEU A 114 -4.15 -1.72 13.07
C LEU A 114 -3.84 -0.57 12.12
N LEU A 115 -2.64 0.02 12.24
CA LEU A 115 -2.21 1.13 11.40
C LEU A 115 -2.14 0.71 9.92
N GLY A 116 -1.68 -0.50 9.61
CA GLY A 116 -1.64 -1.02 8.23
C GLY A 116 -3.04 -1.11 7.59
N ILE A 117 -4.06 -1.50 8.37
CA ILE A 117 -5.46 -1.49 7.92
C ILE A 117 -5.92 -0.05 7.65
N LEU A 118 -5.73 0.84 8.63
CA LEU A 118 -6.21 2.22 8.57
C LEU A 118 -5.55 3.05 7.47
N LEU A 119 -4.31 2.73 7.07
CA LEU A 119 -3.62 3.41 5.99
C LEU A 119 -4.16 3.02 4.61
N ILE A 120 -4.57 1.77 4.40
CA ILE A 120 -4.93 1.28 3.06
C ILE A 120 -6.44 1.36 2.79
N ILE A 121 -7.28 1.29 3.81
CA ILE A 121 -8.75 1.37 3.65
C ILE A 121 -9.20 2.64 2.91
N PRO A 122 -8.66 3.85 3.18
CA PRO A 122 -9.13 5.07 2.54
C PRO A 122 -8.61 5.28 1.12
N ILE A 123 -7.73 4.40 0.64
CA ILE A 123 -7.16 4.54 -0.71
C ILE A 123 -8.10 3.88 -1.72
N GLY A 124 -8.44 4.63 -2.76
CA GLY A 124 -9.33 4.17 -3.83
C GLY A 124 -8.67 3.17 -4.78
N GLY A 125 -9.49 2.38 -5.49
CA GLY A 125 -9.02 1.38 -6.46
C GLY A 125 -8.16 1.95 -7.58
N ALA A 126 -8.40 3.21 -7.97
CA ALA A 126 -7.61 3.91 -8.98
C ALA A 126 -6.14 4.10 -8.58
N ASP A 127 -5.87 4.29 -7.29
CA ASP A 127 -4.53 4.51 -6.75
C ASP A 127 -3.85 3.18 -6.32
N MET A 128 -4.54 2.04 -6.42
CA MET A 128 -4.02 0.73 -5.99
C MET A 128 -2.70 0.31 -6.66
N PRO A 129 -2.41 0.59 -7.94
CA PRO A 129 -1.11 0.28 -8.52
C PRO A 129 0.05 0.96 -7.78
N VAL A 130 -0.13 2.21 -7.38
CA VAL A 130 0.85 2.96 -6.57
C VAL A 130 1.00 2.32 -5.19
N VAL A 131 -0.13 1.96 -4.56
CA VAL A 131 -0.15 1.31 -3.24
C VAL A 131 0.58 -0.03 -3.27
N VAL A 132 0.34 -0.88 -4.28
CA VAL A 132 1.03 -2.17 -4.42
C VAL A 132 2.53 -1.98 -4.56
N SER A 133 2.97 -0.98 -5.33
CA SER A 133 4.39 -0.65 -5.45
C SER A 133 4.98 -0.12 -4.13
N MET A 134 4.20 0.64 -3.36
CA MET A 134 4.61 1.13 -2.04
C MET A 134 4.68 0.00 -1.00
N LEU A 135 3.73 -0.95 -1.04
CA LEU A 135 3.77 -2.16 -0.20
C LEU A 135 4.97 -3.05 -0.55
N ASN A 136 5.38 -3.10 -1.84
CA ASN A 136 6.64 -3.73 -2.24
C ASN A 136 7.84 -3.02 -1.61
N SER A 137 7.84 -1.69 -1.58
CA SER A 137 8.87 -0.91 -0.90
C SER A 137 8.92 -1.25 0.61
N TYR A 138 7.77 -1.28 1.29
CA TYR A 138 7.69 -1.63 2.70
C TYR A 138 8.20 -3.05 2.98
N SER A 139 7.85 -4.02 2.12
CA SER A 139 8.37 -5.39 2.26
C SER A 139 9.89 -5.45 2.08
N GLY A 140 10.46 -4.62 1.19
CA GLY A 140 11.91 -4.46 1.04
C GLY A 140 12.56 -3.89 2.31
N TRP A 141 11.98 -2.85 2.89
CA TRP A 141 12.48 -2.25 4.15
C TRP A 141 12.33 -3.20 5.33
N ALA A 142 11.23 -3.96 5.40
CA ALA A 142 11.07 -5.02 6.40
C ALA A 142 12.16 -6.10 6.27
N ALA A 143 12.46 -6.53 5.03
CA ALA A 143 13.55 -7.47 4.77
C ALA A 143 14.91 -6.91 5.18
N ALA A 144 15.19 -5.62 4.92
CA ALA A 144 16.41 -4.98 5.38
C ALA A 144 16.48 -4.93 6.92
N GLY A 145 15.38 -4.61 7.60
CA GLY A 145 15.26 -4.64 9.07
C GLY A 145 15.58 -6.02 9.65
N ILE A 146 15.01 -7.09 9.05
CA ILE A 146 15.38 -8.47 9.41
C ILE A 146 16.87 -8.69 9.16
N GLY A 147 17.40 -8.20 8.05
CA GLY A 147 18.81 -8.31 7.70
C GLY A 147 19.74 -7.73 8.77
N PHE A 148 19.38 -6.58 9.35
CA PHE A 148 20.11 -5.99 10.48
C PHE A 148 20.06 -6.92 11.72
N THR A 149 18.87 -7.35 12.11
CA THR A 149 18.68 -8.25 13.27
C THR A 149 19.45 -9.57 13.11
N LEU A 150 19.54 -10.11 11.88
CA LEU A 150 20.25 -11.36 11.59
C LEU A 150 21.73 -11.15 11.23
N SER A 151 22.24 -9.92 11.21
CA SER A 151 23.57 -9.57 10.70
C SER A 151 23.83 -10.11 9.27
N ASN A 152 22.77 -10.18 8.47
CA ASN A 152 22.81 -10.72 7.10
C ASN A 152 22.95 -9.60 6.08
N HIS A 153 24.18 -9.32 5.64
CA HIS A 153 24.50 -8.26 4.68
C HIS A 153 23.77 -8.40 3.34
N LEU A 154 23.58 -9.64 2.85
CA LEU A 154 22.87 -9.86 1.60
C LEU A 154 21.41 -9.41 1.73
N LEU A 155 20.75 -9.74 2.83
CA LEU A 155 19.36 -9.37 3.07
C LEU A 155 19.21 -7.85 3.26
N ILE A 156 20.18 -7.20 3.90
CA ILE A 156 20.22 -5.73 4.03
C ILE A 156 20.32 -5.08 2.64
N ILE A 157 21.25 -5.53 1.80
CA ILE A 157 21.47 -4.95 0.48
C ILE A 157 20.26 -5.17 -0.42
N VAL A 158 19.77 -6.41 -0.53
CA VAL A 158 18.62 -6.74 -1.39
C VAL A 158 17.37 -6.03 -0.89
N GLY A 159 17.11 -6.05 0.42
CA GLY A 159 15.96 -5.37 1.01
C GLY A 159 15.98 -3.86 0.77
N SER A 160 17.14 -3.22 0.92
CA SER A 160 17.31 -1.79 0.66
C SER A 160 17.08 -1.44 -0.82
N LEU A 161 17.59 -2.25 -1.74
CA LEU A 161 17.40 -2.06 -3.19
C LEU A 161 15.92 -2.22 -3.57
N VAL A 162 15.24 -3.25 -3.07
CA VAL A 162 13.81 -3.47 -3.31
C VAL A 162 13.00 -2.33 -2.71
N GLY A 163 13.33 -1.91 -1.49
CA GLY A 163 12.69 -0.80 -0.82
C GLY A 163 12.81 0.51 -1.60
N ALA A 164 14.02 0.85 -2.03
CA ALA A 164 14.27 2.05 -2.82
C ALA A 164 13.57 2.01 -4.18
N SER A 165 13.67 0.88 -4.91
CA SER A 165 13.06 0.74 -6.23
C SER A 165 11.53 0.87 -6.18
N GLY A 166 10.88 0.27 -5.17
CA GLY A 166 9.43 0.37 -4.98
C GLY A 166 8.98 1.80 -4.68
N ALA A 167 9.72 2.54 -3.85
CA ALA A 167 9.43 3.94 -3.55
C ALA A 167 9.60 4.84 -4.79
N ILE A 168 10.68 4.67 -5.54
CA ILE A 168 10.93 5.42 -6.78
C ILE A 168 9.83 5.14 -7.81
N LEU A 169 9.47 3.87 -7.99
CA LEU A 169 8.41 3.49 -8.94
C LEU A 169 7.05 4.09 -8.52
N SER A 170 6.71 4.06 -7.23
CA SER A 170 5.50 4.70 -6.72
C SER A 170 5.46 6.20 -6.99
N TYR A 171 6.58 6.90 -6.77
CA TYR A 171 6.71 8.32 -7.07
C TYR A 171 6.52 8.62 -8.55
N ILE A 172 7.18 7.85 -9.43
CA ILE A 172 7.07 8.02 -10.89
C ILE A 172 5.64 7.74 -11.36
N MET A 173 4.98 6.70 -10.83
CA MET A 173 3.58 6.41 -11.15
C MET A 173 2.64 7.54 -10.72
N CYS A 174 2.80 8.10 -9.51
CA CYS A 174 2.03 9.26 -9.08
C CYS A 174 2.20 10.45 -10.04
N LYS A 175 3.45 10.72 -10.46
CA LYS A 175 3.75 11.78 -11.42
C LYS A 175 3.10 11.53 -12.79
N GLY A 176 3.13 10.27 -13.27
CA GLY A 176 2.47 9.87 -14.51
C GLY A 176 0.94 9.96 -14.45
N MET A 177 0.36 9.75 -13.27
CA MET A 177 -1.08 9.90 -13.01
C MET A 177 -1.50 11.34 -12.71
N ASN A 178 -0.57 12.29 -12.71
CA ASN A 178 -0.78 13.68 -12.30
C ASN A 178 -1.39 13.80 -10.88
N ARG A 179 -0.90 12.96 -9.95
CA ARG A 179 -1.35 12.90 -8.55
C ARG A 179 -0.19 13.20 -7.61
N SER A 180 -0.47 13.91 -6.51
CA SER A 180 0.53 14.08 -5.46
C SER A 180 0.83 12.74 -4.76
N PHE A 181 2.11 12.38 -4.66
CA PHE A 181 2.55 11.17 -3.96
C PHE A 181 2.06 11.13 -2.50
N ILE A 182 2.13 12.27 -1.81
CA ILE A 182 1.68 12.38 -0.41
C ILE A 182 0.17 12.18 -0.31
N SER A 183 -0.62 12.76 -1.23
CA SER A 183 -2.08 12.61 -1.21
C SER A 183 -2.52 11.17 -1.51
N VAL A 184 -1.79 10.44 -2.33
CA VAL A 184 -2.08 9.02 -2.61
C VAL A 184 -1.77 8.14 -1.40
N ILE A 185 -0.60 8.32 -0.76
CA ILE A 185 -0.18 7.49 0.40
C ILE A 185 -1.03 7.75 1.64
N LEU A 186 -1.34 9.01 1.93
CA LEU A 186 -2.16 9.34 3.09
C LEU A 186 -3.63 8.95 2.89
N GLY A 187 -4.06 8.76 1.64
CA GLY A 187 -5.45 8.42 1.31
C GLY A 187 -6.43 9.54 1.67
N GLY A 188 -7.62 9.52 1.08
CA GLY A 188 -8.68 10.48 1.41
C GLY A 188 -8.49 11.89 0.83
N PHE A 189 -7.29 12.30 0.40
CA PHE A 189 -7.06 13.57 -0.33
C PHE A 189 -7.31 13.43 -1.84
N GLY A 190 -7.71 12.30 -2.31
CA GLY A 190 -7.98 12.05 -3.71
C GLY A 190 -9.45 12.10 -4.09
N VAL A 191 -10.29 12.34 -3.12
CA VAL A 191 -11.50 13.10 -3.31
C VAL A 191 -11.13 14.58 -3.11
N GLU A 192 -10.20 15.11 -3.90
CA GLU A 192 -10.59 16.36 -4.45
C GLU A 192 -11.97 16.00 -5.03
N GLU A 193 -12.97 16.54 -4.43
CA GLU A 193 -13.90 17.39 -5.14
C GLU A 193 -13.13 17.88 -6.37
N GLY A 194 -13.08 16.92 -7.36
CA GLY A 194 -12.36 17.14 -8.61
C GLY A 194 -12.78 18.47 -9.01
N THR A 195 -11.82 19.35 -9.22
CA THR A 195 -12.08 20.68 -9.71
C THR A 195 -13.55 20.78 -9.94
N SER A 196 -14.27 21.40 -9.01
CA SER A 196 -15.69 21.55 -9.17
C SER A 196 -15.81 22.02 -10.61
N VAL A 197 -15.95 21.06 -11.52
CA VAL A 197 -16.68 21.32 -12.73
C VAL A 197 -17.92 21.83 -12.05
N GLU A 198 -18.02 23.17 -11.96
CA GLU A 198 -19.22 23.84 -11.56
C GLU A 198 -20.28 22.93 -12.09
N LYS A 199 -21.01 22.28 -11.17
CA LYS A 199 -22.14 21.48 -11.56
C LYS A 199 -23.00 22.48 -12.29
N ASP A 200 -22.70 22.60 -13.57
CA ASP A 200 -23.55 23.25 -14.54
C ASP A 200 -24.84 22.46 -14.44
N LYS A 201 -25.63 22.79 -13.40
CA LYS A 201 -26.90 22.13 -13.06
C LYS A 201 -27.87 22.12 -14.24
N ASN A 202 -27.47 22.73 -15.36
CA ASN A 202 -28.25 22.85 -16.57
C ASN A 202 -27.72 22.00 -17.75
N LYS A 203 -26.65 21.21 -17.61
CA LYS A 203 -26.30 20.24 -18.65
C LYS A 203 -27.15 19.00 -18.49
N THR A 204 -28.25 18.94 -19.22
CA THR A 204 -29.01 17.71 -19.41
C THR A 204 -28.12 16.69 -20.11
N VAL A 205 -27.70 15.67 -19.40
CA VAL A 205 -27.00 14.53 -19.98
C VAL A 205 -28.01 13.72 -20.77
N LYS A 206 -27.81 13.61 -22.10
CA LYS A 206 -28.61 12.72 -22.92
C LYS A 206 -28.18 11.28 -22.58
N THR A 207 -29.13 10.49 -22.11
CA THR A 207 -28.93 9.04 -21.98
C THR A 207 -29.05 8.42 -23.36
N GLY A 208 -28.04 7.64 -23.78
CA GLY A 208 -28.04 6.86 -25.01
C GLY A 208 -28.00 5.38 -24.71
N SER A 209 -28.50 4.58 -25.65
CA SER A 209 -28.38 3.12 -25.59
C SER A 209 -27.07 2.64 -26.23
N PRO A 210 -26.63 1.39 -25.95
CA PRO A 210 -25.50 0.78 -26.67
C PRO A 210 -25.73 0.75 -28.19
N GLU A 211 -26.98 0.63 -28.65
CA GLU A 211 -27.39 0.63 -30.06
C GLU A 211 -27.17 1.98 -30.68
N ASP A 212 -27.50 3.08 -29.98
CA ASP A 212 -27.26 4.45 -30.44
C ASP A 212 -25.76 4.70 -30.62
N ALA A 213 -24.94 4.22 -29.65
CA ALA A 213 -23.49 4.33 -29.75
C ALA A 213 -22.93 3.54 -30.94
N ALA A 214 -23.42 2.33 -31.17
CA ALA A 214 -23.02 1.49 -32.30
C ALA A 214 -23.39 2.16 -33.63
N PHE A 215 -24.59 2.73 -33.74
CA PHE A 215 -25.03 3.45 -34.92
C PHE A 215 -24.16 4.66 -35.25
N ILE A 216 -23.83 5.46 -34.22
CA ILE A 216 -22.95 6.63 -34.37
C ILE A 216 -21.56 6.21 -34.86
N MET A 217 -20.98 5.18 -34.22
CA MET A 217 -19.64 4.68 -34.58
C MET A 217 -19.60 4.08 -35.98
N SER A 218 -20.65 3.38 -36.42
CA SER A 218 -20.73 2.79 -37.76
C SER A 218 -20.85 3.84 -38.88
N ASN A 219 -21.39 5.02 -38.58
CA ASN A 219 -21.53 6.10 -39.52
C ASN A 219 -20.45 7.19 -39.40
N ALA A 220 -19.51 7.03 -38.47
CA ALA A 220 -18.44 7.99 -38.28
C ALA A 220 -17.29 7.74 -39.28
N SER A 221 -16.77 8.81 -39.88
CA SER A 221 -15.57 8.74 -40.73
C SER A 221 -14.28 8.50 -39.97
N SER A 222 -14.25 8.77 -38.66
CA SER A 222 -13.10 8.56 -37.76
C SER A 222 -13.60 8.41 -36.34
N VAL A 223 -13.04 7.42 -35.62
CA VAL A 223 -13.37 7.17 -34.22
C VAL A 223 -12.07 7.21 -33.39
N ILE A 224 -12.02 8.12 -32.43
CA ILE A 224 -10.90 8.22 -31.47
C ILE A 224 -11.39 7.72 -30.13
N ILE A 225 -10.72 6.69 -29.61
CA ILE A 225 -11.03 6.08 -28.31
C ILE A 225 -9.98 6.50 -27.30
N VAL A 226 -10.40 7.17 -26.24
CA VAL A 226 -9.53 7.58 -25.13
C VAL A 226 -9.88 6.76 -23.89
N PRO A 227 -9.20 5.62 -23.66
CA PRO A 227 -9.51 4.75 -22.54
C PRO A 227 -9.09 5.40 -21.22
N GLY A 228 -9.97 5.36 -20.25
CA GLY A 228 -9.68 5.74 -18.87
C GLY A 228 -9.33 4.53 -18.00
N TYR A 229 -8.75 4.78 -16.82
CA TYR A 229 -8.38 3.74 -15.85
C TYR A 229 -9.58 2.86 -15.41
N GLY A 230 -10.78 3.42 -15.36
CA GLY A 230 -12.01 2.68 -15.04
C GLY A 230 -12.24 1.45 -15.93
N MET A 231 -11.78 1.48 -17.16
CA MET A 231 -11.83 0.34 -18.08
C MET A 231 -10.97 -0.84 -17.58
N ALA A 232 -9.78 -0.57 -17.05
CA ALA A 232 -8.90 -1.60 -16.49
C ALA A 232 -9.51 -2.20 -15.22
N VAL A 233 -10.13 -1.38 -14.38
CA VAL A 233 -10.82 -1.82 -13.16
C VAL A 233 -12.03 -2.69 -13.49
N ALA A 234 -12.79 -2.33 -14.53
CA ALA A 234 -13.94 -3.09 -15.02
C ALA A 234 -13.53 -4.32 -15.86
N GLN A 235 -12.22 -4.54 -16.10
CA GLN A 235 -11.69 -5.59 -16.98
C GLN A 235 -12.32 -5.58 -18.39
N ALA A 236 -12.71 -4.39 -18.87
CA ALA A 236 -13.41 -4.21 -20.13
C ALA A 236 -12.49 -4.05 -21.35
N GLN A 237 -11.16 -4.15 -21.17
CA GLN A 237 -10.17 -4.00 -22.24
C GLN A 237 -10.33 -5.02 -23.36
N HIS A 238 -10.78 -6.22 -23.05
CA HIS A 238 -11.00 -7.27 -24.05
C HIS A 238 -12.23 -6.97 -24.92
N ALA A 239 -13.33 -6.52 -24.32
CA ALA A 239 -14.53 -6.10 -25.04
C ALA A 239 -14.26 -4.89 -25.95
N LEU A 240 -13.48 -3.91 -25.45
CA LEU A 240 -13.06 -2.77 -26.25
C LEU A 240 -12.21 -3.18 -27.45
N ARG A 241 -11.24 -4.09 -27.26
CA ARG A 241 -10.40 -4.61 -28.34
C ARG A 241 -11.26 -5.29 -29.42
N GLU A 242 -12.19 -6.16 -29.03
CA GLU A 242 -13.09 -6.82 -29.96
C GLU A 242 -13.94 -5.80 -30.75
N MET A 243 -14.45 -4.77 -30.09
CA MET A 243 -15.16 -3.68 -30.74
C MET A 243 -14.29 -2.96 -31.78
N CYS A 244 -13.04 -2.61 -31.41
CA CYS A 244 -12.09 -1.97 -32.32
C CYS A 244 -11.77 -2.85 -33.54
N ASP A 245 -11.61 -4.16 -33.35
CA ASP A 245 -11.33 -5.10 -34.43
C ASP A 245 -12.54 -5.24 -35.38
N LYS A 246 -13.77 -5.11 -34.87
CA LYS A 246 -14.98 -5.07 -35.71
C LYS A 246 -15.08 -3.77 -36.51
N ILE A 247 -14.81 -2.61 -35.86
CA ILE A 247 -14.87 -1.29 -36.55
C ILE A 247 -13.82 -1.19 -37.67
N LYS A 248 -12.62 -1.78 -37.48
CA LYS A 248 -11.57 -1.79 -38.50
C LYS A 248 -11.86 -2.66 -39.73
N LYS A 249 -12.78 -3.62 -39.61
CA LYS A 249 -13.15 -4.52 -40.71
C LYS A 249 -14.27 -3.96 -41.61
N ASN A 250 -14.94 -2.95 -41.15
CA ASN A 250 -15.96 -2.19 -41.90
C ASN A 250 -15.37 -0.91 -42.47
#